data_676b6427ab52c7f519bf850b391d14a1
#
_entry.id   676b6427ab52c7f519bf850b391d14a1
#
_cell.length_a   1.000
_cell.length_b   1.000
_cell.length_c   1.000
_cell.angle_alpha   90.00
_cell.angle_beta   90.00
_cell.angle_gamma   90.00
#
_symmetry.space_group_name_H-M   'P 1'
#
loop_
_entity.id
_entity.type
_entity.pdbx_description
1 polymer ?
#
loop_
_entity_poly.entity_id
_entity_poly.type
_entity_poly.pdbx_seq_one_letter_code
_entity_poly.pdbx_strand_id
1 'polypeptide(L)'
;MKNLRMFSIIAAALALPAFVACTDDDSAKVQNLAAKATITQGGYYSADGSMKTPTWGKEDKAAIMLYTDGKLSKATATPLLSGSTTAQFLFNILANREETDVLSWYPADAEISFSGHDVTVNIPTEQTGNEIPVMFGMDRQNVNRYEGCKFTLKPAGCMVYVNVAMGDYDVKSLELTAKGGENIVGTVTVNTDNGNAVATAASVKVTPAAPVDCRTASVSIPVYCAPVTLTKGISVKITTSAGQTITSSVNDEMVLTSGGKYNTAKVAEGESTELVFCGDNHVYVINASTAKDTYKEGILWSLDVKTLAPVLGLAENRCDHLDECKFVDNGTKLLLTSSYGWCALLDYATGKVLFHTTQTPNAHSAEFIPGGYVAVATSVGSTTLHNKVQLYSIDKSETILASAELYSGHGVVWDYSRNVLYGAGGDVVKIFNLTLGAIPSITLKKTIKAPKNGIHDLMRVDNNTLTVAGDHAYLFNVETELFTEMTLFSGSSSIKSLNYNGETGEIWYTDATIPEGSQSWSSQKIRYSTNKDGSSADRIIKVPDMDMYKVRVKNW
;
A
#
# COMPACT_ATOMS: atom_id res chain seq x y z
N MET A 1 22.01 -30.24 59.71
CA MET A 1 20.56 -29.95 59.90
C MET A 1 20.13 -28.98 58.81
N LYS A 2 19.64 -29.47 57.69
CA LYS A 2 18.95 -28.71 56.64
C LYS A 2 17.81 -29.58 56.14
N ASN A 3 16.60 -29.13 56.39
CA ASN A 3 15.37 -29.80 56.00
C ASN A 3 15.17 -29.77 54.50
N LEU A 4 15.20 -30.91 53.88
CA LEU A 4 14.77 -31.15 52.52
C LEU A 4 13.25 -31.37 52.55
N ARG A 5 12.46 -30.42 52.09
CA ARG A 5 11.02 -30.63 51.86
C ARG A 5 10.84 -31.28 50.49
N MET A 6 10.51 -32.53 50.53
CA MET A 6 10.07 -33.34 49.41
C MET A 6 8.63 -32.93 49.05
N PHE A 7 8.43 -32.34 47.86
CA PHE A 7 7.09 -32.15 47.33
C PHE A 7 6.59 -33.49 46.76
N SER A 8 5.66 -34.08 47.45
CA SER A 8 4.91 -35.24 46.95
C SER A 8 3.95 -34.76 45.86
N ILE A 9 4.18 -35.19 44.62
CA ILE A 9 3.21 -35.08 43.54
C ILE A 9 2.13 -36.13 43.86
N ILE A 10 0.97 -35.67 44.29
CA ILE A 10 -0.22 -36.51 44.39
C ILE A 10 -0.75 -36.70 42.98
N ALA A 11 -0.42 -37.82 42.37
CA ALA A 11 -1.13 -38.33 41.20
C ALA A 11 -2.53 -38.75 41.66
N ALA A 12 -3.52 -37.88 41.52
CA ALA A 12 -4.90 -38.25 41.69
C ALA A 12 -5.29 -39.21 40.55
N ALA A 13 -5.08 -40.50 40.78
CA ALA A 13 -5.68 -41.54 39.96
C ALA A 13 -7.19 -41.52 40.26
N LEU A 14 -7.97 -40.87 39.41
CA LEU A 14 -9.41 -41.03 39.38
C LEU A 14 -9.71 -42.50 39.03
N ALA A 15 -9.98 -43.32 40.05
CA ALA A 15 -10.52 -44.65 39.87
C ALA A 15 -11.94 -44.52 39.30
N LEU A 16 -12.09 -44.81 38.04
CA LEU A 16 -13.39 -45.04 37.43
C LEU A 16 -13.93 -46.37 37.99
N PRO A 17 -15.21 -46.44 38.40
CA PRO A 17 -15.79 -47.69 38.85
C PRO A 17 -15.77 -48.70 37.70
N ALA A 18 -15.11 -49.83 37.93
CA ALA A 18 -15.15 -50.97 37.04
C ALA A 18 -16.56 -51.61 37.16
N PHE A 19 -17.39 -51.36 36.14
CA PHE A 19 -18.58 -52.19 35.96
C PHE A 19 -18.18 -53.41 35.16
N VAL A 20 -18.10 -54.55 35.87
CA VAL A 20 -18.11 -55.87 35.24
C VAL A 20 -19.57 -56.24 34.99
N ALA A 21 -19.94 -56.37 33.74
CA ALA A 21 -21.14 -57.01 33.30
C ALA A 21 -20.80 -57.95 32.15
N CYS A 22 -20.68 -59.25 32.49
CA CYS A 22 -20.82 -60.29 31.48
C CYS A 22 -22.30 -60.69 31.46
N THR A 23 -22.99 -60.36 30.36
CA THR A 23 -24.15 -61.12 29.85
C THR A 23 -24.24 -60.90 28.35
N ASP A 24 -24.21 -62.02 27.66
CA ASP A 24 -24.55 -62.08 26.22
C ASP A 24 -25.99 -61.62 26.02
N ASP A 25 -26.19 -60.45 25.45
CA ASP A 25 -27.44 -60.08 24.83
C ASP A 25 -27.17 -59.08 23.69
N ASP A 26 -27.45 -59.50 22.51
CA ASP A 26 -27.16 -58.83 21.22
C ASP A 26 -28.07 -57.62 20.93
N SER A 27 -28.33 -56.81 21.94
CA SER A 27 -28.86 -55.46 21.70
C SER A 27 -27.77 -54.45 22.13
N ALA A 28 -27.13 -53.85 21.15
CA ALA A 28 -26.14 -52.82 21.34
C ALA A 28 -26.71 -51.64 22.15
N LYS A 29 -26.61 -51.73 23.50
CA LYS A 29 -26.81 -50.57 24.36
C LYS A 29 -25.68 -49.61 24.06
N VAL A 30 -26.03 -48.51 23.45
CA VAL A 30 -25.14 -47.34 23.24
C VAL A 30 -24.61 -46.92 24.60
N GLN A 31 -23.42 -47.37 24.97
CA GLN A 31 -22.72 -46.87 26.14
C GLN A 31 -22.03 -45.56 25.72
N ASN A 32 -22.44 -44.45 26.34
CA ASN A 32 -21.70 -43.17 26.24
C ASN A 32 -20.32 -43.36 26.87
N LEU A 33 -19.34 -43.72 26.09
CA LEU A 33 -17.95 -43.83 26.53
C LEU A 33 -17.28 -42.44 26.38
N ALA A 34 -16.75 -41.92 27.51
CA ALA A 34 -15.95 -40.72 27.48
C ALA A 34 -14.65 -40.98 26.70
N ALA A 35 -14.48 -40.33 25.59
CA ALA A 35 -13.25 -40.40 24.80
C ALA A 35 -12.23 -39.36 25.29
N LYS A 36 -11.00 -39.80 25.51
CA LYS A 36 -9.90 -38.93 25.92
C LYS A 36 -9.25 -38.35 24.67
N ALA A 37 -9.03 -37.03 24.67
CA ALA A 37 -8.20 -36.36 23.64
C ALA A 37 -7.16 -35.48 24.31
N THR A 38 -5.98 -35.41 23.70
CA THR A 38 -4.93 -34.46 24.04
C THR A 38 -4.86 -33.43 22.90
N ILE A 39 -5.14 -32.17 23.22
CA ILE A 39 -5.23 -31.13 22.22
C ILE A 39 -4.21 -30.03 22.55
N THR A 40 -3.33 -29.75 21.59
CA THR A 40 -2.36 -28.66 21.66
C THR A 40 -2.88 -27.48 20.82
N GLN A 41 -2.94 -26.28 21.41
CA GLN A 41 -3.24 -25.07 20.70
C GLN A 41 -2.02 -24.62 19.90
N GLY A 42 -2.21 -24.37 18.60
CA GLY A 42 -1.21 -23.76 17.73
C GLY A 42 -1.01 -22.28 18.03
N GLY A 43 0.15 -21.73 17.63
CA GLY A 43 0.40 -20.30 17.72
C GLY A 43 -0.43 -19.50 16.70
N TYR A 44 -0.88 -18.33 17.10
CA TYR A 44 -1.49 -17.34 16.21
C TYR A 44 -1.09 -15.93 16.63
N TYR A 45 -1.29 -14.96 15.74
CA TYR A 45 -1.01 -13.55 16.06
C TYR A 45 -2.24 -12.90 16.70
N SER A 46 -2.03 -12.20 17.82
CA SER A 46 -3.08 -11.41 18.49
C SER A 46 -3.23 -10.02 17.84
N ALA A 47 -4.27 -9.29 18.23
CA ALA A 47 -4.57 -7.95 17.74
C ALA A 47 -3.40 -6.94 17.92
N ASP A 48 -2.58 -7.10 18.97
CA ASP A 48 -1.36 -6.31 19.19
C ASP A 48 -0.19 -6.73 18.29
N GLY A 49 -0.39 -7.74 17.46
CA GLY A 49 0.58 -8.27 16.53
C GLY A 49 1.66 -9.14 17.15
N SER A 50 1.57 -9.46 18.42
CA SER A 50 2.46 -10.46 19.05
C SER A 50 2.07 -11.87 18.64
N MET A 51 3.07 -12.77 18.46
CA MET A 51 2.80 -14.19 18.34
C MET A 51 2.32 -14.70 19.71
N LYS A 52 1.11 -15.20 19.76
CA LYS A 52 0.59 -15.91 20.93
C LYS A 52 0.57 -17.41 20.68
N THR A 53 1.12 -18.14 21.61
CA THR A 53 0.81 -19.55 21.79
C THR A 53 -0.20 -19.59 22.93
N PRO A 54 -1.50 -19.62 22.63
CA PRO A 54 -2.51 -19.48 23.66
C PRO A 54 -2.48 -20.69 24.59
N THR A 55 -2.76 -20.41 25.85
CA THR A 55 -2.96 -21.48 26.85
C THR A 55 -4.45 -21.74 27.02
N TRP A 56 -4.82 -22.97 27.27
CA TRP A 56 -6.19 -23.34 27.54
C TRP A 56 -6.69 -22.65 28.81
N GLY A 57 -7.74 -21.88 28.69
CA GLY A 57 -8.48 -21.30 29.81
C GLY A 57 -9.46 -22.30 30.39
N LYS A 58 -9.87 -22.11 31.64
CA LYS A 58 -10.80 -23.02 32.35
C LYS A 58 -12.16 -23.15 31.66
N GLU A 59 -12.62 -22.06 31.05
CA GLU A 59 -13.92 -21.97 30.39
C GLU A 59 -13.85 -22.23 28.86
N ASP A 60 -12.65 -22.44 28.31
CA ASP A 60 -12.49 -22.78 26.91
C ASP A 60 -13.21 -24.09 26.61
N LYS A 61 -13.78 -24.18 25.40
CA LYS A 61 -14.40 -25.41 24.90
C LYS A 61 -13.81 -25.77 23.54
N ALA A 62 -13.30 -26.99 23.47
CA ALA A 62 -12.97 -27.63 22.20
C ALA A 62 -14.09 -28.60 21.79
N ALA A 63 -14.14 -28.85 20.50
CA ALA A 63 -15.05 -29.84 19.93
C ALA A 63 -14.28 -30.94 19.19
N ILE A 64 -14.92 -32.12 19.11
CA ILE A 64 -14.47 -33.24 18.29
C ILE A 64 -15.64 -33.76 17.45
N MET A 65 -15.35 -34.22 16.25
CA MET A 65 -16.33 -34.81 15.33
C MET A 65 -15.71 -35.99 14.60
N LEU A 66 -16.44 -37.09 14.53
CA LEU A 66 -16.01 -38.31 13.86
C LEU A 66 -17.19 -39.13 13.37
N TYR A 67 -16.92 -40.02 12.41
CA TYR A 67 -17.88 -41.04 11.99
C TYR A 67 -17.72 -42.29 12.85
N THR A 68 -18.84 -42.77 13.41
CA THR A 68 -18.92 -44.03 14.14
C THR A 68 -20.14 -44.79 13.64
N ASP A 69 -19.95 -46.03 13.21
CA ASP A 69 -21.02 -46.90 12.70
C ASP A 69 -21.90 -46.21 11.62
N GLY A 70 -21.25 -45.49 10.70
CA GLY A 70 -21.91 -44.76 9.62
C GLY A 70 -22.68 -43.51 10.05
N LYS A 71 -22.54 -43.05 11.29
CA LYS A 71 -23.14 -41.84 11.83
C LYS A 71 -22.09 -40.83 12.23
N LEU A 72 -22.35 -39.56 11.85
CA LEU A 72 -21.54 -38.43 12.30
C LEU A 72 -21.89 -38.11 13.75
N SER A 73 -20.90 -38.13 14.62
CA SER A 73 -21.01 -37.79 16.04
C SER A 73 -20.17 -36.56 16.36
N LYS A 74 -20.73 -35.64 17.17
CA LYS A 74 -20.07 -34.43 17.65
C LYS A 74 -20.17 -34.35 19.19
N ALA A 75 -19.08 -33.97 19.84
CA ALA A 75 -19.08 -33.66 21.26
C ALA A 75 -18.21 -32.46 21.57
N THR A 76 -18.48 -31.78 22.68
CA THR A 76 -17.69 -30.67 23.19
C THR A 76 -17.23 -30.97 24.63
N ALA A 77 -16.06 -30.45 25.00
CA ALA A 77 -15.53 -30.58 26.34
C ALA A 77 -14.70 -29.37 26.75
N THR A 78 -14.57 -29.14 28.04
CA THR A 78 -13.61 -28.21 28.63
C THR A 78 -12.31 -28.93 28.99
N PRO A 79 -11.17 -28.21 29.07
CA PRO A 79 -9.91 -28.84 29.47
C PRO A 79 -9.96 -29.32 30.91
N LEU A 80 -9.36 -30.48 31.20
CA LEU A 80 -9.25 -31.00 32.55
C LEU A 80 -8.32 -30.14 33.42
N LEU A 81 -7.32 -29.52 32.80
CA LEU A 81 -6.38 -28.58 33.44
C LEU A 81 -6.20 -27.39 32.50
N SER A 82 -6.13 -26.20 33.07
CA SER A 82 -5.90 -24.93 32.36
C SER A 82 -4.48 -24.42 32.56
N GLY A 83 -4.08 -23.43 31.78
CA GLY A 83 -2.78 -22.74 31.91
C GLY A 83 -1.64 -23.35 31.09
N SER A 84 -1.91 -24.34 30.24
CA SER A 84 -0.93 -24.94 29.33
C SER A 84 -1.40 -24.83 27.85
N THR A 85 -0.47 -24.84 26.94
CA THR A 85 -0.75 -24.93 25.49
C THR A 85 -1.33 -26.28 25.10
N THR A 86 -1.06 -27.32 25.93
CA THR A 86 -1.57 -28.69 25.76
C THR A 86 -2.47 -29.05 26.89
N ALA A 87 -3.66 -29.51 26.60
CA ALA A 87 -4.61 -29.98 27.61
C ALA A 87 -5.25 -31.32 27.23
N GLN A 88 -5.71 -32.04 28.27
CA GLN A 88 -6.52 -33.24 28.09
C GLN A 88 -8.00 -32.88 28.21
N PHE A 89 -8.79 -33.51 27.37
CA PHE A 89 -10.24 -33.37 27.31
C PHE A 89 -10.91 -34.73 27.43
N LEU A 90 -12.08 -34.78 28.05
CA LEU A 90 -12.95 -35.94 28.06
C LEU A 90 -14.22 -35.61 27.28
N PHE A 91 -14.37 -36.18 26.11
CA PHE A 91 -15.54 -36.00 25.26
C PHE A 91 -16.55 -37.11 25.51
N ASN A 92 -17.81 -36.74 25.71
CA ASN A 92 -18.91 -37.68 25.74
C ASN A 92 -19.35 -38.03 24.33
N ILE A 93 -18.66 -38.97 23.70
CA ILE A 93 -18.85 -39.39 22.32
C ILE A 93 -18.64 -40.91 22.23
N LEU A 94 -19.30 -41.54 21.25
CA LEU A 94 -19.07 -42.96 20.98
C LEU A 94 -17.65 -43.18 20.48
N ALA A 95 -16.93 -44.09 21.13
CA ALA A 95 -15.62 -44.49 20.64
C ALA A 95 -15.76 -45.28 19.33
N ASN A 96 -14.86 -45.02 18.38
CA ASN A 96 -14.80 -45.81 17.16
C ASN A 96 -13.93 -47.07 17.35
N ARG A 97 -14.30 -48.15 16.66
CA ARG A 97 -13.54 -49.43 16.71
C ARG A 97 -12.42 -49.47 15.68
N GLU A 98 -12.58 -48.68 14.62
CA GLU A 98 -11.64 -48.59 13.51
C GLU A 98 -11.10 -47.17 13.37
N GLU A 99 -9.98 -47.01 12.68
CA GLU A 99 -9.48 -45.68 12.32
C GLU A 99 -10.46 -44.97 11.38
N THR A 100 -10.77 -43.73 11.71
CA THR A 100 -11.61 -42.84 10.90
C THR A 100 -11.04 -41.45 10.92
N ASP A 101 -11.50 -40.61 10.00
CA ASP A 101 -11.14 -39.19 9.99
C ASP A 101 -11.81 -38.52 11.18
N VAL A 102 -10.99 -37.89 12.00
CA VAL A 102 -11.41 -37.22 13.23
C VAL A 102 -10.99 -35.77 13.17
N LEU A 103 -11.97 -34.87 13.30
CA LEU A 103 -11.75 -33.42 13.33
C LEU A 103 -11.87 -32.92 14.77
N SER A 104 -10.90 -32.14 15.23
CA SER A 104 -10.98 -31.39 16.48
C SER A 104 -10.82 -29.90 16.20
N TRP A 105 -11.56 -29.04 16.91
CA TRP A 105 -11.48 -27.58 16.68
C TRP A 105 -11.75 -26.76 17.95
N TYR A 106 -11.36 -25.47 17.83
CA TYR A 106 -11.60 -24.44 18.83
C TYR A 106 -11.88 -23.09 18.10
N PRO A 107 -12.81 -22.25 18.58
CA PRO A 107 -13.75 -22.50 19.66
C PRO A 107 -14.84 -23.52 19.26
N ALA A 108 -15.42 -24.22 20.22
CA ALA A 108 -16.37 -25.34 19.97
C ALA A 108 -17.68 -24.92 19.29
N ASP A 109 -18.06 -23.66 19.38
CA ASP A 109 -19.24 -23.05 18.78
C ASP A 109 -19.01 -22.60 17.33
N ALA A 110 -17.75 -22.62 16.84
CA ALA A 110 -17.49 -22.35 15.44
C ALA A 110 -18.24 -23.34 14.53
N GLU A 111 -18.81 -22.78 13.47
CA GLU A 111 -19.43 -23.58 12.41
C GLU A 111 -18.34 -24.23 11.55
N ILE A 112 -18.21 -25.56 11.68
CA ILE A 112 -17.23 -26.34 10.97
C ILE A 112 -17.81 -27.68 10.51
N SER A 113 -17.39 -28.12 9.33
CA SER A 113 -17.70 -29.43 8.79
C SER A 113 -16.51 -29.99 8.02
N PHE A 114 -16.54 -31.27 7.70
CA PHE A 114 -15.52 -31.88 6.85
C PHE A 114 -16.10 -32.92 5.92
N SER A 115 -15.40 -33.13 4.79
CA SER A 115 -15.70 -34.20 3.82
C SER A 115 -14.37 -34.68 3.23
N GLY A 116 -13.99 -35.94 3.54
CA GLY A 116 -12.65 -36.42 3.26
C GLY A 116 -11.61 -35.55 3.97
N HIS A 117 -10.64 -35.02 3.24
CA HIS A 117 -9.57 -34.16 3.75
C HIS A 117 -9.91 -32.66 3.66
N ASP A 118 -11.11 -32.30 3.25
CA ASP A 118 -11.54 -30.92 3.14
C ASP A 118 -12.31 -30.48 4.39
N VAL A 119 -11.77 -29.49 5.09
CA VAL A 119 -12.38 -28.87 6.27
C VAL A 119 -12.97 -27.53 5.87
N THR A 120 -14.25 -27.35 6.14
CA THR A 120 -14.99 -26.14 5.82
C THR A 120 -15.30 -25.36 7.09
N VAL A 121 -14.92 -24.07 7.11
CA VAL A 121 -15.17 -23.13 8.20
C VAL A 121 -15.82 -21.86 7.66
N ASN A 122 -16.44 -21.06 8.51
CA ASN A 122 -16.89 -19.73 8.17
C ASN A 122 -15.91 -18.67 8.70
N ILE A 123 -15.34 -17.85 7.80
CA ILE A 123 -14.64 -16.62 8.15
C ILE A 123 -15.60 -15.46 7.86
N PRO A 124 -16.08 -14.73 8.87
CA PRO A 124 -17.14 -13.74 8.68
C PRO A 124 -16.79 -12.66 7.66
N THR A 125 -17.73 -12.29 6.81
CA THR A 125 -17.63 -11.13 5.90
C THR A 125 -17.83 -9.79 6.62
N GLU A 126 -18.51 -9.81 7.79
CA GLU A 126 -18.65 -8.69 8.71
C GLU A 126 -17.89 -9.03 9.99
N GLN A 127 -16.93 -8.18 10.38
CA GLN A 127 -16.02 -8.41 11.49
C GLN A 127 -15.99 -7.21 12.43
N THR A 128 -15.48 -7.42 13.64
CA THR A 128 -15.32 -6.38 14.67
C THR A 128 -13.86 -5.95 14.86
N GLY A 129 -12.92 -6.70 14.28
CA GLY A 129 -11.48 -6.52 14.50
C GLY A 129 -10.96 -7.23 15.77
N ASN A 130 -11.80 -8.09 16.39
CA ASN A 130 -11.44 -8.88 17.56
C ASN A 130 -11.75 -10.37 17.35
N GLU A 131 -11.79 -10.82 16.11
CA GLU A 131 -12.09 -12.20 15.76
C GLU A 131 -11.04 -13.14 16.33
N ILE A 132 -11.54 -14.20 16.97
CA ILE A 132 -10.70 -15.33 17.39
C ILE A 132 -10.58 -16.26 16.19
N PRO A 133 -9.37 -16.52 15.67
CA PRO A 133 -9.19 -17.44 14.57
C PRO A 133 -9.74 -18.83 14.91
N VAL A 134 -10.57 -19.37 14.03
CA VAL A 134 -10.97 -20.78 14.13
C VAL A 134 -9.73 -21.63 13.92
N MET A 135 -9.45 -22.52 14.87
CA MET A 135 -8.33 -23.46 14.81
C MET A 135 -8.87 -24.87 14.72
N PHE A 136 -8.28 -25.71 13.89
CA PHE A 136 -8.65 -27.11 13.77
C PHE A 136 -7.43 -28.02 13.59
N GLY A 137 -7.62 -29.27 13.93
CA GLY A 137 -6.72 -30.37 13.61
C GLY A 137 -7.54 -31.57 13.14
N MET A 138 -7.10 -32.17 12.05
CA MET A 138 -7.73 -33.35 11.48
C MET A 138 -6.69 -34.42 11.25
N ASP A 139 -7.03 -35.64 11.61
CA ASP A 139 -6.16 -36.79 11.42
C ASP A 139 -6.99 -38.08 11.40
N ARG A 140 -6.45 -39.12 10.79
CA ARG A 140 -7.04 -40.45 10.80
C ARG A 140 -6.62 -41.17 12.04
N GLN A 141 -7.55 -41.39 12.97
CA GLN A 141 -7.28 -41.91 14.31
C GLN A 141 -8.39 -42.82 14.77
N ASN A 142 -8.07 -43.65 15.79
CA ASN A 142 -9.01 -44.36 16.59
C ASN A 142 -9.25 -43.59 17.90
N VAL A 143 -10.48 -43.13 18.10
CA VAL A 143 -10.86 -42.41 19.31
C VAL A 143 -11.39 -43.41 20.34
N ASN A 144 -10.54 -43.85 21.25
CA ASN A 144 -10.89 -44.81 22.28
C ASN A 144 -10.58 -44.29 23.69
N ARG A 145 -11.19 -44.92 24.70
CA ARG A 145 -11.06 -44.51 26.10
C ARG A 145 -9.70 -44.81 26.71
N TYR A 146 -8.92 -45.71 26.13
CA TYR A 146 -7.66 -46.19 26.71
C TYR A 146 -6.46 -45.38 26.20
N GLU A 147 -6.31 -45.31 24.92
CA GLU A 147 -5.16 -44.66 24.28
C GLU A 147 -5.40 -43.17 24.06
N GLY A 148 -6.67 -42.81 23.84
CA GLY A 148 -7.03 -41.45 23.47
C GLY A 148 -6.58 -41.08 22.05
N CYS A 149 -6.79 -39.83 21.67
CA CYS A 149 -6.31 -39.26 20.42
C CYS A 149 -5.53 -37.97 20.66
N LYS A 150 -4.77 -37.53 19.69
CA LYS A 150 -3.94 -36.32 19.79
C LYS A 150 -4.20 -35.42 18.60
N PHE A 151 -4.34 -34.13 18.88
CA PHE A 151 -4.49 -33.10 17.87
C PHE A 151 -3.56 -31.91 18.14
N THR A 152 -3.05 -31.32 17.08
CA THR A 152 -2.48 -29.98 17.11
C THR A 152 -3.37 -29.08 16.27
N LEU A 153 -4.00 -28.10 16.91
CA LEU A 153 -4.86 -27.15 16.25
C LEU A 153 -4.01 -26.12 15.50
N LYS A 154 -4.36 -25.88 14.25
CA LYS A 154 -3.77 -24.83 13.41
C LYS A 154 -4.86 -23.83 13.03
N PRO A 155 -4.58 -22.52 12.94
CA PRO A 155 -5.55 -21.56 12.47
C PRO A 155 -6.05 -21.90 11.06
N ALA A 156 -7.34 -21.76 10.81
CA ALA A 156 -7.94 -21.96 9.48
C ALA A 156 -7.61 -20.82 8.52
N GLY A 157 -7.31 -19.64 9.04
CA GLY A 157 -6.99 -18.43 8.28
C GLY A 157 -5.75 -17.72 8.79
N CYS A 158 -5.60 -16.47 8.42
CA CYS A 158 -4.50 -15.59 8.79
C CYS A 158 -5.02 -14.21 9.21
N MET A 159 -4.15 -13.40 9.82
CA MET A 159 -4.48 -12.03 10.22
C MET A 159 -3.76 -11.03 9.31
N VAL A 160 -4.53 -10.19 8.65
CA VAL A 160 -4.02 -9.02 7.92
C VAL A 160 -4.24 -7.79 8.79
N TYR A 161 -3.16 -7.14 9.17
CA TYR A 161 -3.17 -5.89 9.95
C TYR A 161 -3.13 -4.73 8.99
N VAL A 162 -4.27 -4.06 8.85
CA VAL A 162 -4.37 -2.85 8.03
C VAL A 162 -3.83 -1.68 8.85
N ASN A 163 -2.65 -1.21 8.48
CA ASN A 163 -2.00 -0.09 9.15
C ASN A 163 -2.57 1.22 8.62
N VAL A 164 -3.42 1.86 9.41
CA VAL A 164 -4.06 3.13 9.09
C VAL A 164 -3.19 4.28 9.59
N ALA A 165 -2.85 5.20 8.70
CA ALA A 165 -2.00 6.34 9.04
C ALA A 165 -2.65 7.31 10.02
N MET A 166 -1.83 8.06 10.73
CA MET A 166 -2.28 9.20 11.52
C MET A 166 -2.86 10.29 10.60
N GLY A 167 -4.01 10.85 10.98
CA GLY A 167 -4.69 11.90 10.24
C GLY A 167 -5.85 12.50 11.03
N ASP A 168 -6.44 13.61 10.58
CA ASP A 168 -7.57 14.25 11.27
C ASP A 168 -8.90 13.53 10.98
N TYR A 169 -8.93 12.25 11.30
CA TYR A 169 -10.10 11.39 11.14
C TYR A 169 -10.11 10.24 12.15
N ASP A 170 -11.23 9.54 12.20
CA ASP A 170 -11.39 8.25 12.87
C ASP A 170 -11.84 7.16 11.89
N VAL A 171 -11.70 5.90 12.29
CA VAL A 171 -12.20 4.76 11.54
C VAL A 171 -13.46 4.23 12.20
N LYS A 172 -14.61 4.54 11.60
CA LYS A 172 -15.91 3.95 11.97
C LYS A 172 -16.06 2.54 11.40
N SER A 173 -15.65 2.35 10.16
CA SER A 173 -15.56 1.03 9.53
C SER A 173 -14.49 1.00 8.45
N LEU A 174 -13.95 -0.18 8.19
CA LEU A 174 -12.96 -0.46 7.17
C LEU A 174 -13.47 -1.61 6.30
N GLU A 175 -13.44 -1.46 4.97
CA GLU A 175 -13.72 -2.52 4.01
C GLU A 175 -12.43 -2.86 3.26
N LEU A 176 -12.02 -4.12 3.29
CA LEU A 176 -10.86 -4.65 2.60
C LEU A 176 -11.34 -5.54 1.46
N THR A 177 -10.85 -5.29 0.25
CA THR A 177 -11.22 -6.04 -0.97
C THR A 177 -9.96 -6.47 -1.70
N ALA A 178 -9.91 -7.72 -2.15
CA ALA A 178 -8.84 -8.22 -3.01
C ALA A 178 -8.95 -7.62 -4.43
N LYS A 179 -7.91 -6.92 -4.90
CA LYS A 179 -7.90 -6.25 -6.22
C LYS A 179 -7.86 -7.21 -7.40
N GLY A 180 -7.33 -8.40 -7.23
CA GLY A 180 -7.32 -9.46 -8.24
C GLY A 180 -8.64 -10.23 -8.36
N GLY A 181 -9.60 -9.96 -7.46
CA GLY A 181 -10.88 -10.67 -7.38
C GLY A 181 -10.78 -12.00 -6.63
N GLU A 182 -9.66 -12.25 -5.94
CA GLU A 182 -9.50 -13.43 -5.10
C GLU A 182 -10.49 -13.38 -3.93
N ASN A 183 -11.06 -14.52 -3.60
CA ASN A 183 -11.94 -14.62 -2.43
C ASN A 183 -11.10 -14.79 -1.15
N ILE A 184 -11.42 -14.01 -0.12
CA ILE A 184 -10.63 -13.87 1.11
C ILE A 184 -11.40 -14.21 2.39
N VAL A 185 -12.72 -14.30 2.34
CA VAL A 185 -13.61 -14.57 3.49
C VAL A 185 -14.85 -15.36 3.05
N GLY A 186 -15.81 -15.56 3.95
CA GLY A 186 -17.03 -16.31 3.72
C GLY A 186 -16.86 -17.79 4.10
N THR A 187 -17.49 -18.68 3.38
CA THR A 187 -17.26 -20.11 3.53
C THR A 187 -15.89 -20.46 2.96
N VAL A 188 -15.00 -20.96 3.82
CA VAL A 188 -13.62 -21.31 3.48
C VAL A 188 -13.43 -22.81 3.61
N THR A 189 -13.05 -23.47 2.53
CA THR A 189 -12.69 -24.89 2.52
C THR A 189 -11.18 -25.02 2.44
N VAL A 190 -10.58 -25.65 3.42
CA VAL A 190 -9.13 -25.88 3.52
C VAL A 190 -8.86 -27.37 3.34
N ASN A 191 -8.03 -27.71 2.36
CA ASN A 191 -7.56 -29.08 2.18
C ASN A 191 -6.41 -29.39 3.14
N THR A 192 -6.56 -30.39 3.98
CA THR A 192 -5.60 -30.71 5.06
C THR A 192 -4.29 -31.31 4.57
N ASP A 193 -4.27 -31.91 3.36
CA ASP A 193 -3.07 -32.55 2.80
C ASP A 193 -2.07 -31.55 2.25
N ASN A 194 -2.58 -30.49 1.58
CA ASN A 194 -1.73 -29.52 0.89
C ASN A 194 -1.87 -28.08 1.40
N GLY A 195 -2.82 -27.82 2.29
CA GLY A 195 -3.07 -26.51 2.87
C GLY A 195 -3.75 -25.50 1.92
N ASN A 196 -4.17 -25.93 0.73
CA ASN A 196 -4.89 -25.07 -0.20
C ASN A 196 -6.25 -24.68 0.38
N ALA A 197 -6.61 -23.42 0.22
CA ALA A 197 -7.89 -22.90 0.68
C ALA A 197 -8.68 -22.25 -0.46
N VAL A 198 -10.00 -22.42 -0.41
CA VAL A 198 -10.94 -21.76 -1.34
C VAL A 198 -11.99 -21.05 -0.49
N ALA A 199 -12.11 -19.74 -0.67
CA ALA A 199 -13.11 -18.89 -0.03
C ALA A 199 -14.23 -18.49 -0.99
N THR A 200 -15.28 -17.82 -0.51
CA THR A 200 -16.46 -17.50 -1.34
C THR A 200 -16.73 -16.01 -1.53
N ALA A 201 -16.04 -15.13 -0.80
CA ALA A 201 -16.25 -13.68 -0.90
C ALA A 201 -14.91 -12.92 -0.95
N ALA A 202 -14.83 -11.93 -1.86
CA ALA A 202 -13.62 -11.16 -2.12
C ALA A 202 -13.47 -9.90 -1.23
N SER A 203 -14.46 -9.60 -0.40
CA SER A 203 -14.49 -8.39 0.44
C SER A 203 -14.90 -8.71 1.86
N VAL A 204 -14.31 -8.00 2.81
CA VAL A 204 -14.63 -8.08 4.24
C VAL A 204 -14.76 -6.68 4.82
N LYS A 205 -15.77 -6.48 5.65
CA LYS A 205 -15.99 -5.22 6.36
C LYS A 205 -15.71 -5.40 7.85
N VAL A 206 -14.87 -4.54 8.39
CA VAL A 206 -14.57 -4.49 9.83
C VAL A 206 -15.22 -3.26 10.42
N THR A 207 -16.04 -3.46 11.46
CA THR A 207 -16.70 -2.38 12.21
C THR A 207 -16.30 -2.52 13.68
N PRO A 208 -15.27 -1.80 14.14
CA PRO A 208 -14.86 -1.80 15.55
C PRO A 208 -16.03 -1.43 16.49
N ALA A 209 -16.00 -1.93 17.72
CA ALA A 209 -17.05 -1.62 18.72
C ALA A 209 -17.19 -0.13 19.03
N ALA A 210 -16.13 0.63 18.85
CA ALA A 210 -16.12 2.11 18.86
C ALA A 210 -15.21 2.60 17.74
N PRO A 211 -15.46 3.80 17.17
CA PRO A 211 -14.57 4.37 16.17
C PRO A 211 -13.13 4.47 16.69
N VAL A 212 -12.17 4.09 15.86
CA VAL A 212 -10.74 4.10 16.21
C VAL A 212 -10.14 5.45 15.84
N ASP A 213 -9.68 6.19 16.83
CA ASP A 213 -9.11 7.54 16.63
C ASP A 213 -7.71 7.48 16.02
N CYS A 214 -7.53 8.14 14.87
CA CYS A 214 -6.25 8.23 14.16
C CYS A 214 -5.56 9.60 14.32
N ARG A 215 -6.12 10.54 15.10
CA ARG A 215 -5.61 11.91 15.20
C ARG A 215 -4.28 12.01 15.94
N THR A 216 -3.99 11.09 16.82
CA THR A 216 -2.80 11.13 17.69
C THR A 216 -1.73 10.13 17.32
N ALA A 217 -2.09 9.05 16.63
CA ALA A 217 -1.16 8.00 16.20
C ALA A 217 -1.71 7.18 15.04
N SER A 218 -0.84 6.56 14.27
CA SER A 218 -1.22 5.49 13.35
C SER A 218 -1.76 4.29 14.12
N VAL A 219 -2.79 3.65 13.60
CA VAL A 219 -3.46 2.51 14.23
C VAL A 219 -3.39 1.28 13.34
N SER A 220 -3.52 0.09 13.91
CA SER A 220 -3.50 -1.16 13.16
C SER A 220 -4.82 -1.90 13.41
N ILE A 221 -5.58 -2.14 12.35
CA ILE A 221 -6.89 -2.80 12.41
C ILE A 221 -6.74 -4.24 11.91
N PRO A 222 -6.95 -5.24 12.77
CA PRO A 222 -6.84 -6.63 12.36
C PRO A 222 -8.05 -7.07 11.53
N VAL A 223 -7.77 -7.84 10.48
CA VAL A 223 -8.74 -8.45 9.57
C VAL A 223 -8.43 -9.93 9.46
N TYR A 224 -9.41 -10.78 9.76
CA TYR A 224 -9.26 -12.22 9.65
C TYR A 224 -9.61 -12.66 8.22
N CYS A 225 -8.67 -13.32 7.53
CA CYS A 225 -8.78 -13.70 6.13
C CYS A 225 -8.44 -15.17 5.89
N ALA A 226 -8.93 -15.73 4.80
CA ALA A 226 -8.50 -17.02 4.29
C ALA A 226 -7.04 -16.99 3.79
N PRO A 227 -6.31 -18.13 3.84
CA PRO A 227 -5.01 -18.26 3.20
C PRO A 227 -5.20 -18.21 1.67
N VAL A 228 -4.57 -17.25 1.01
CA VAL A 228 -4.71 -17.02 -0.45
C VAL A 228 -3.55 -16.15 -0.95
N THR A 229 -3.19 -16.27 -2.21
CA THR A 229 -2.27 -15.33 -2.86
C THR A 229 -3.06 -14.20 -3.49
N LEU A 230 -2.87 -12.98 -3.00
CA LEU A 230 -3.45 -11.74 -3.51
C LEU A 230 -2.54 -11.20 -4.62
N THR A 231 -2.84 -11.50 -5.87
CA THR A 231 -1.94 -11.25 -7.02
C THR A 231 -1.78 -9.78 -7.38
N LYS A 232 -2.78 -8.95 -7.02
CA LYS A 232 -2.79 -7.50 -7.27
C LYS A 232 -2.93 -6.67 -5.99
N GLY A 233 -2.68 -7.30 -4.83
CA GLY A 233 -2.83 -6.65 -3.54
C GLY A 233 -4.27 -6.40 -3.15
N ILE A 234 -4.50 -5.35 -2.37
CA ILE A 234 -5.79 -5.02 -1.75
C ILE A 234 -6.18 -3.57 -1.98
N SER A 235 -7.49 -3.34 -2.00
CA SER A 235 -8.12 -2.02 -1.82
C SER A 235 -8.70 -1.93 -0.42
N VAL A 236 -8.50 -0.80 0.24
CA VAL A 236 -9.03 -0.51 1.57
C VAL A 236 -9.89 0.75 1.50
N LYS A 237 -11.14 0.62 1.91
CA LYS A 237 -12.08 1.75 2.00
C LYS A 237 -12.40 2.00 3.46
N ILE A 238 -12.09 3.18 3.96
CA ILE A 238 -12.39 3.63 5.31
C ILE A 238 -13.59 4.54 5.29
N THR A 239 -14.54 4.34 6.21
CA THR A 239 -15.63 5.27 6.48
C THR A 239 -15.40 5.88 7.85
N THR A 240 -15.40 7.21 7.93
CA THR A 240 -15.24 7.97 9.19
C THR A 240 -16.58 8.16 9.90
N SER A 241 -16.54 8.57 11.17
CA SER A 241 -17.77 8.95 11.91
C SER A 241 -18.47 10.15 11.31
N ALA A 242 -17.75 11.04 10.63
CA ALA A 242 -18.32 12.17 9.90
C ALA A 242 -18.97 11.76 8.56
N GLY A 243 -18.92 10.46 8.20
CA GLY A 243 -19.49 9.94 6.95
C GLY A 243 -18.59 10.13 5.71
N GLN A 244 -17.38 10.62 5.89
CA GLN A 244 -16.38 10.68 4.81
C GLN A 244 -15.90 9.29 4.44
N THR A 245 -15.53 9.11 3.18
CA THR A 245 -14.92 7.88 2.67
C THR A 245 -13.50 8.17 2.21
N ILE A 246 -12.55 7.35 2.66
CA ILE A 246 -11.15 7.38 2.25
C ILE A 246 -10.86 6.03 1.61
N THR A 247 -10.37 6.01 0.37
CA THR A 247 -9.98 4.78 -0.34
C THR A 247 -8.50 4.79 -0.58
N SER A 248 -7.85 3.68 -0.32
CA SER A 248 -6.41 3.48 -0.50
C SER A 248 -6.14 2.09 -1.06
N SER A 249 -5.00 1.90 -1.73
CA SER A 249 -4.62 0.61 -2.32
C SER A 249 -3.20 0.22 -1.91
N VAL A 250 -3.01 -1.07 -1.70
CA VAL A 250 -1.68 -1.71 -1.59
C VAL A 250 -1.56 -2.63 -2.79
N ASN A 251 -0.64 -2.33 -3.70
CA ASN A 251 -0.55 -2.98 -5.01
C ASN A 251 0.39 -4.20 -5.05
N ASP A 252 1.11 -4.44 -3.96
CA ASP A 252 2.07 -5.54 -3.87
C ASP A 252 1.37 -6.89 -3.75
N GLU A 253 1.92 -7.90 -4.40
CA GLU A 253 1.48 -9.29 -4.19
C GLU A 253 1.66 -9.68 -2.71
N MET A 254 0.64 -10.33 -2.13
CA MET A 254 0.67 -10.82 -0.76
C MET A 254 0.33 -12.31 -0.74
N VAL A 255 1.24 -13.14 -0.27
CA VAL A 255 1.01 -14.58 -0.08
C VAL A 255 0.56 -14.82 1.35
N LEU A 256 -0.73 -14.99 1.55
CA LEU A 256 -1.34 -15.26 2.86
C LEU A 256 -1.34 -16.76 3.15
N THR A 257 -0.77 -17.14 4.28
CA THR A 257 -0.73 -18.54 4.74
C THR A 257 -1.42 -18.71 6.08
N SER A 258 -1.95 -19.91 6.35
CA SER A 258 -2.61 -20.24 7.63
C SER A 258 -1.73 -19.89 8.83
N GLY A 259 -2.31 -19.21 9.82
CA GLY A 259 -1.64 -18.74 11.02
C GLY A 259 -0.67 -17.58 10.82
N GLY A 260 -0.53 -17.09 9.58
CA GLY A 260 0.35 -15.97 9.25
C GLY A 260 -0.15 -14.63 9.78
N LYS A 261 0.81 -13.71 9.93
CA LYS A 261 0.57 -12.29 10.20
C LYS A 261 1.12 -11.45 9.07
N TYR A 262 0.31 -10.57 8.55
CA TYR A 262 0.66 -9.68 7.45
C TYR A 262 0.34 -8.24 7.83
N ASN A 263 1.32 -7.37 7.71
CA ASN A 263 1.10 -5.93 7.89
C ASN A 263 1.03 -5.29 6.50
N THR A 264 -0.01 -4.50 6.27
CA THR A 264 -0.04 -3.69 5.05
C THR A 264 0.98 -2.55 5.14
N ALA A 265 1.38 -1.98 4.00
CA ALA A 265 1.86 -0.62 3.98
C ALA A 265 0.83 0.30 4.66
N LYS A 266 1.22 1.50 5.06
CA LYS A 266 0.26 2.45 5.65
C LYS A 266 -0.81 2.78 4.62
N VAL A 267 -2.07 2.52 4.99
CA VAL A 267 -3.26 2.92 4.22
C VAL A 267 -3.91 4.10 4.93
N ALA A 268 -4.69 4.86 4.19
CA ALA A 268 -5.34 6.06 4.69
C ALA A 268 -4.39 6.96 5.53
N GLU A 269 -3.10 6.93 5.20
CA GLU A 269 -2.62 8.26 4.90
C GLU A 269 -3.65 8.68 3.93
N GLY A 270 -4.79 9.36 4.39
CA GLY A 270 -5.71 9.93 3.47
C GLY A 270 -4.81 10.47 2.44
N GLU A 271 -4.77 9.88 1.20
CA GLU A 271 -3.64 10.25 0.37
C GLU A 271 -3.53 11.71 0.59
N SER A 272 -2.66 12.07 1.53
CA SER A 272 -2.26 13.43 1.63
C SER A 272 -1.43 13.51 0.41
N THR A 273 -2.11 13.73 -0.72
CA THR A 273 -1.45 14.03 -1.96
C THR A 273 -0.52 15.13 -1.57
N GLU A 274 0.72 14.75 -1.23
CA GLU A 274 1.74 15.72 -0.92
C GLU A 274 2.05 16.39 -2.24
N LEU A 275 1.64 17.63 -2.34
CA LEU A 275 1.95 18.48 -3.48
C LEU A 275 3.19 19.29 -3.15
N VAL A 276 4.15 19.28 -4.06
CA VAL A 276 5.20 20.29 -4.09
C VAL A 276 4.90 21.28 -5.21
N PHE A 277 5.02 22.55 -4.92
CA PHE A 277 4.88 23.61 -5.93
C PHE A 277 5.88 24.72 -5.69
N CYS A 278 6.18 25.44 -6.75
CA CYS A 278 7.17 26.50 -6.74
C CYS A 278 6.72 27.70 -7.56
N GLY A 279 7.24 28.85 -7.20
CA GLY A 279 7.10 30.10 -7.90
C GLY A 279 7.92 31.17 -7.17
N ASP A 280 8.18 32.30 -7.82
CA ASP A 280 9.07 33.33 -7.28
C ASP A 280 10.32 32.69 -6.68
N ASN A 281 10.59 32.94 -5.39
CA ASN A 281 11.73 32.38 -4.66
C ASN A 281 11.34 31.29 -3.63
N HIS A 282 10.14 30.73 -3.69
CA HIS A 282 9.67 29.78 -2.68
C HIS A 282 9.29 28.42 -3.27
N VAL A 283 9.57 27.39 -2.48
CA VAL A 283 9.05 26.03 -2.67
C VAL A 283 8.26 25.65 -1.44
N TYR A 284 7.06 25.11 -1.65
CA TYR A 284 6.22 24.55 -0.59
C TYR A 284 5.89 23.10 -0.86
N VAL A 285 5.91 22.30 0.21
CA VAL A 285 5.27 20.98 0.22
C VAL A 285 4.06 21.06 1.11
N ILE A 286 2.91 20.68 0.58
CA ILE A 286 1.65 20.74 1.31
C ILE A 286 0.94 19.39 1.32
N ASN A 287 0.14 19.17 2.35
CA ASN A 287 -0.87 18.14 2.37
C ASN A 287 -2.14 18.69 1.70
N ALA A 288 -2.48 18.18 0.53
CA ALA A 288 -3.65 18.63 -0.22
C ALA A 288 -4.97 18.38 0.53
N SER A 289 -5.04 17.38 1.40
CA SER A 289 -6.27 17.06 2.16
C SER A 289 -6.59 18.12 3.22
N THR A 290 -5.56 18.74 3.81
CA THR A 290 -5.70 19.80 4.83
C THR A 290 -5.72 21.20 4.23
N ALA A 291 -5.12 21.43 3.07
CA ALA A 291 -5.15 22.68 2.32
C ALA A 291 -6.53 22.88 1.67
N LYS A 292 -7.57 23.19 2.44
CA LYS A 292 -8.97 23.24 1.95
C LYS A 292 -9.21 24.40 0.99
N ASP A 293 -8.89 25.62 1.39
CA ASP A 293 -9.08 26.83 0.60
C ASP A 293 -7.76 27.46 0.14
N THR A 294 -6.75 27.43 1.01
CA THR A 294 -5.44 27.99 0.74
C THR A 294 -4.34 26.99 1.07
N TYR A 295 -3.20 27.11 0.39
CA TYR A 295 -2.04 26.28 0.62
C TYR A 295 -1.50 26.37 2.07
N LYS A 296 -1.72 27.52 2.74
CA LYS A 296 -1.20 27.79 4.10
C LYS A 296 -1.74 26.82 5.15
N GLU A 297 -2.93 26.28 4.91
CA GLU A 297 -3.57 25.34 5.82
C GLU A 297 -2.93 23.94 5.78
N GLY A 298 -2.15 23.64 4.73
CA GLY A 298 -1.57 22.33 4.50
C GLY A 298 -0.04 22.30 4.51
N ILE A 299 0.67 23.36 4.88
CA ILE A 299 2.13 23.42 4.77
C ILE A 299 2.78 22.35 5.66
N LEU A 300 3.55 21.46 5.02
CA LEU A 300 4.38 20.44 5.65
C LEU A 300 5.85 20.86 5.69
N TRP A 301 6.29 21.56 4.64
CA TRP A 301 7.67 22.00 4.47
C TRP A 301 7.73 23.20 3.54
N SER A 302 8.74 24.06 3.73
CA SER A 302 8.98 25.20 2.85
C SER A 302 10.46 25.55 2.76
N LEU A 303 10.84 26.17 1.64
CA LEU A 303 12.18 26.67 1.40
C LEU A 303 12.11 28.01 0.68
N ASP A 304 12.77 29.03 1.23
CA ASP A 304 13.15 30.23 0.50
C ASP A 304 14.51 29.96 -0.19
N VAL A 305 14.50 29.84 -1.51
CA VAL A 305 15.72 29.49 -2.26
C VAL A 305 16.78 30.59 -2.26
N LYS A 306 16.46 31.80 -1.82
CA LYS A 306 17.47 32.85 -1.58
C LYS A 306 18.48 32.42 -0.52
N THR A 307 18.07 31.56 0.42
CA THR A 307 18.99 30.97 1.40
C THR A 307 20.05 30.06 0.79
N LEU A 308 19.83 29.58 -0.44
CA LEU A 308 20.80 28.76 -1.17
C LEU A 308 21.84 29.60 -1.94
N ALA A 309 21.65 30.91 -2.06
CA ALA A 309 22.52 31.80 -2.83
C ALA A 309 24.02 31.62 -2.54
N PRO A 310 24.48 31.50 -1.27
CA PRO A 310 25.89 31.28 -0.97
C PRO A 310 26.43 29.94 -1.49
N VAL A 311 25.61 28.89 -1.47
CA VAL A 311 26.00 27.55 -1.93
C VAL A 311 26.02 27.50 -3.46
N LEU A 312 25.06 28.16 -4.10
CA LEU A 312 24.97 28.24 -5.56
C LEU A 312 26.02 29.21 -6.16
N GLY A 313 26.68 30.01 -5.34
CA GLY A 313 27.60 31.05 -5.82
C GLY A 313 26.89 32.17 -6.59
N LEU A 314 25.63 32.45 -6.28
CA LEU A 314 24.79 33.44 -6.95
C LEU A 314 24.45 34.61 -6.01
N ALA A 315 24.11 35.76 -6.58
CA ALA A 315 23.45 36.82 -5.84
C ALA A 315 22.00 36.44 -5.51
N GLU A 316 21.45 36.87 -4.37
CA GLU A 316 20.10 36.50 -3.92
C GLU A 316 19.00 36.81 -4.93
N ASN A 317 19.12 37.90 -5.68
CA ASN A 317 18.18 38.28 -6.74
C ASN A 317 18.25 37.37 -7.98
N ARG A 318 19.19 36.42 -8.03
CA ARG A 318 19.27 35.37 -9.05
C ARG A 318 18.69 34.05 -8.55
N CYS A 319 18.42 33.93 -7.26
CA CYS A 319 17.73 32.79 -6.63
C CYS A 319 16.24 33.08 -6.58
N ASP A 320 15.62 33.14 -7.75
CA ASP A 320 14.23 33.52 -7.98
C ASP A 320 13.72 32.86 -9.26
N HIS A 321 12.45 33.07 -9.64
CA HIS A 321 11.82 32.54 -10.86
C HIS A 321 11.98 31.03 -11.02
N LEU A 322 11.45 30.32 -10.00
CA LEU A 322 11.42 28.87 -10.00
C LEU A 322 10.42 28.33 -11.02
N ASP A 323 10.87 27.39 -11.84
CA ASP A 323 10.07 26.79 -12.92
C ASP A 323 9.76 25.30 -12.69
N GLU A 324 10.64 24.56 -12.01
CA GLU A 324 10.43 23.15 -11.68
C GLU A 324 10.72 22.88 -10.22
N CYS A 325 9.90 22.02 -9.63
CA CYS A 325 10.10 21.44 -8.31
C CYS A 325 9.60 19.99 -8.35
N LYS A 326 10.50 19.04 -8.54
CA LYS A 326 10.16 17.65 -8.73
C LYS A 326 10.79 16.78 -7.64
N PHE A 327 9.98 15.96 -6.97
CA PHE A 327 10.51 14.88 -6.15
C PHE A 327 11.12 13.80 -7.04
N VAL A 328 12.31 13.34 -6.69
CA VAL A 328 13.05 12.29 -7.38
C VAL A 328 13.63 11.31 -6.37
N ASP A 329 14.18 10.18 -6.85
CA ASP A 329 14.79 9.14 -6.02
C ASP A 329 13.86 8.69 -4.89
N ASN A 330 12.65 8.21 -5.27
CA ASN A 330 11.60 7.75 -4.35
C ASN A 330 11.19 8.80 -3.29
N GLY A 331 11.13 10.08 -3.67
CA GLY A 331 10.70 11.17 -2.80
C GLY A 331 11.74 11.62 -1.75
N THR A 332 12.97 11.10 -1.82
CA THR A 332 14.05 11.46 -0.88
C THR A 332 14.78 12.74 -1.27
N LYS A 333 14.71 13.12 -2.54
CA LYS A 333 15.40 14.29 -3.10
C LYS A 333 14.43 15.22 -3.80
N LEU A 334 14.76 16.51 -3.80
CA LEU A 334 14.00 17.55 -4.47
C LEU A 334 14.88 18.20 -5.55
N LEU A 335 14.40 18.19 -6.78
CA LEU A 335 15.08 18.78 -7.93
C LEU A 335 14.40 20.09 -8.31
N LEU A 336 15.17 21.17 -8.38
CA LEU A 336 14.72 22.53 -8.63
C LEU A 336 15.36 23.08 -9.90
N THR A 337 14.61 23.84 -10.71
CA THR A 337 15.16 24.67 -11.78
C THR A 337 14.63 26.10 -11.70
N SER A 338 15.39 27.02 -12.27
CA SER A 338 15.01 28.42 -12.39
C SER A 338 15.35 28.97 -13.79
N SER A 339 14.41 29.71 -14.37
CA SER A 339 14.66 30.46 -15.61
C SER A 339 15.75 31.51 -15.47
N TYR A 340 16.14 31.87 -14.25
CA TYR A 340 17.33 32.70 -13.99
C TYR A 340 18.66 31.96 -14.15
N GLY A 341 18.62 30.69 -14.58
CA GLY A 341 19.78 29.98 -15.11
C GLY A 341 20.51 29.10 -14.10
N TRP A 342 19.79 28.43 -13.23
CA TRP A 342 20.37 27.45 -12.32
C TRP A 342 19.46 26.21 -12.15
N CYS A 343 20.09 25.12 -11.72
CA CYS A 343 19.43 23.88 -11.31
C CYS A 343 20.10 23.37 -10.03
N ALA A 344 19.33 22.83 -9.10
CA ALA A 344 19.85 22.24 -7.87
C ALA A 344 19.10 20.95 -7.51
N LEU A 345 19.83 19.97 -6.94
CA LEU A 345 19.31 18.77 -6.32
C LEU A 345 19.55 18.84 -4.82
N LEU A 346 18.50 18.73 -4.03
CA LEU A 346 18.55 18.80 -2.58
C LEU A 346 18.19 17.43 -1.97
N ASP A 347 18.80 17.12 -0.85
CA ASP A 347 18.27 16.14 0.09
C ASP A 347 17.04 16.76 0.79
N TYR A 348 15.88 16.13 0.62
CA TYR A 348 14.60 16.70 1.10
C TYR A 348 14.54 16.78 2.63
N ALA A 349 15.03 15.76 3.32
CA ALA A 349 14.95 15.68 4.78
C ALA A 349 15.79 16.76 5.47
N THR A 350 16.94 17.13 4.89
CA THR A 350 17.90 18.06 5.51
C THR A 350 17.95 19.43 4.83
N GLY A 351 17.38 19.57 3.62
CA GLY A 351 17.51 20.77 2.78
C GLY A 351 18.92 20.97 2.21
N LYS A 352 19.84 20.01 2.38
CA LYS A 352 21.23 20.12 1.92
C LYS A 352 21.30 20.02 0.39
N VAL A 353 22.02 20.95 -0.24
CA VAL A 353 22.33 20.87 -1.67
C VAL A 353 23.32 19.74 -1.92
N LEU A 354 22.92 18.77 -2.76
CA LEU A 354 23.73 17.62 -3.18
C LEU A 354 24.44 17.89 -4.51
N PHE A 355 23.80 18.67 -5.37
CA PHE A 355 24.32 19.08 -6.68
C PHE A 355 23.72 20.44 -7.04
N HIS A 356 24.48 21.25 -7.76
CA HIS A 356 23.96 22.46 -8.42
C HIS A 356 24.75 22.77 -9.69
N THR A 357 24.16 23.55 -10.58
CA THR A 357 24.84 24.13 -11.75
C THR A 357 24.19 25.46 -12.12
N THR A 358 25.01 26.39 -12.60
CA THR A 358 24.61 27.69 -13.13
C THR A 358 24.73 27.75 -14.67
N GLN A 359 24.98 26.62 -15.32
CA GLN A 359 25.14 26.48 -16.77
C GLN A 359 23.83 26.16 -17.49
N THR A 360 22.68 26.42 -16.88
CA THR A 360 21.35 26.05 -17.38
C THR A 360 20.46 27.27 -17.62
N PRO A 361 20.79 28.16 -18.58
CA PRO A 361 20.01 29.35 -18.80
C PRO A 361 18.58 29.00 -19.22
N ASN A 362 17.60 29.69 -18.62
CA ASN A 362 16.18 29.48 -18.88
C ASN A 362 15.76 28.01 -18.73
N ALA A 363 16.14 27.39 -17.57
CA ALA A 363 15.85 25.99 -17.26
C ALA A 363 14.40 25.82 -16.78
N HIS A 364 13.61 24.98 -17.47
CA HIS A 364 12.20 24.77 -17.16
C HIS A 364 11.85 23.36 -16.66
N SER A 365 12.77 22.41 -16.75
CA SER A 365 12.56 21.07 -16.22
C SER A 365 13.88 20.35 -16.03
N ALA A 366 13.92 19.45 -15.05
CA ALA A 366 15.04 18.54 -14.84
C ALA A 366 14.57 17.14 -14.45
N GLU A 367 15.47 16.16 -14.60
CA GLU A 367 15.21 14.76 -14.24
C GLU A 367 16.45 14.13 -13.62
N PHE A 368 16.25 13.33 -12.57
CA PHE A 368 17.30 12.56 -11.93
C PHE A 368 17.40 11.18 -12.60
N ILE A 369 18.59 10.84 -13.06
CA ILE A 369 18.86 9.61 -13.81
C ILE A 369 19.70 8.66 -12.92
N PRO A 370 19.42 7.34 -12.92
CA PRO A 370 20.20 6.37 -12.15
C PRO A 370 21.70 6.49 -12.37
N GLY A 371 22.47 6.27 -11.32
CA GLY A 371 23.94 6.41 -11.34
C GLY A 371 24.42 7.82 -11.02
N GLY A 372 23.54 8.69 -10.50
CA GLY A 372 23.92 10.03 -10.03
C GLY A 372 24.06 11.05 -11.18
N TYR A 373 23.19 10.97 -12.19
CA TYR A 373 23.15 11.95 -13.27
C TYR A 373 21.90 12.82 -13.17
N VAL A 374 22.00 14.03 -13.75
CA VAL A 374 20.88 14.98 -13.85
C VAL A 374 20.80 15.45 -15.30
N ALA A 375 19.61 15.33 -15.91
CA ALA A 375 19.29 15.94 -17.19
C ALA A 375 18.50 17.21 -16.98
N VAL A 376 18.86 18.31 -17.66
CA VAL A 376 18.19 19.61 -17.57
C VAL A 376 17.74 20.07 -18.93
N ALA A 377 16.47 20.45 -19.07
CA ALA A 377 15.91 21.09 -20.27
C ALA A 377 16.02 22.61 -20.14
N THR A 378 16.73 23.23 -21.09
CA THR A 378 16.83 24.68 -21.23
C THR A 378 15.96 25.18 -22.38
N SER A 379 15.24 26.27 -22.16
CA SER A 379 14.31 26.84 -23.13
C SER A 379 14.96 27.89 -24.02
N VAL A 380 14.16 28.73 -24.66
CA VAL A 380 14.57 29.70 -25.65
C VAL A 380 15.51 30.77 -25.08
N GLY A 381 16.40 31.25 -25.91
CA GLY A 381 17.32 32.34 -25.60
C GLY A 381 18.45 32.45 -26.63
N SER A 382 19.43 33.32 -26.37
CA SER A 382 20.44 33.75 -27.35
C SER A 382 21.80 33.06 -27.24
N THR A 383 22.04 32.26 -26.18
CA THR A 383 23.32 31.56 -26.03
C THR A 383 23.28 30.13 -26.56
N THR A 384 24.43 29.52 -26.78
CA THR A 384 24.56 28.13 -27.24
C THR A 384 24.09 27.10 -26.21
N LEU A 385 23.83 27.51 -24.96
CA LEU A 385 23.32 26.68 -23.89
C LEU A 385 21.80 26.61 -23.82
N HIS A 386 21.09 27.50 -24.55
CA HIS A 386 19.65 27.45 -24.69
C HIS A 386 19.20 26.38 -25.68
N ASN A 387 17.92 26.01 -25.62
CA ASN A 387 17.32 25.02 -26.51
C ASN A 387 18.02 23.67 -26.50
N LYS A 388 18.41 23.23 -25.32
CA LYS A 388 19.16 21.99 -25.12
C LYS A 388 18.48 21.08 -24.07
N VAL A 389 18.80 19.81 -24.17
CA VAL A 389 18.87 18.94 -22.99
C VAL A 389 20.34 18.75 -22.67
N GLN A 390 20.71 19.00 -21.42
CA GLN A 390 22.07 18.95 -20.91
C GLN A 390 22.19 17.85 -19.85
N LEU A 391 23.28 17.08 -19.86
CA LEU A 391 23.57 16.02 -18.91
C LEU A 391 24.69 16.41 -17.97
N TYR A 392 24.48 16.20 -16.68
CA TYR A 392 25.43 16.45 -15.59
C TYR A 392 25.63 15.19 -14.76
N SER A 393 26.71 15.16 -13.97
CA SER A 393 26.89 14.22 -12.85
C SER A 393 26.84 15.00 -11.53
N ILE A 394 26.22 14.42 -10.50
CA ILE A 394 26.20 15.03 -9.16
C ILE A 394 27.60 15.20 -8.57
N ASP A 395 28.58 14.42 -9.02
CA ASP A 395 29.98 14.51 -8.58
C ASP A 395 30.77 15.62 -9.32
N LYS A 396 30.19 16.22 -10.36
CA LYS A 396 30.84 17.22 -11.22
C LYS A 396 29.91 18.38 -11.52
N SER A 397 29.57 19.14 -10.49
CA SER A 397 28.84 20.40 -10.62
C SER A 397 29.52 21.32 -11.66
N GLU A 398 28.74 22.14 -12.35
CA GLU A 398 29.18 23.11 -13.37
C GLU A 398 29.81 22.48 -14.64
N THR A 399 29.83 21.16 -14.79
CA THR A 399 30.40 20.49 -15.96
C THR A 399 29.31 19.86 -16.81
N ILE A 400 29.05 20.40 -17.99
CA ILE A 400 28.17 19.76 -18.98
C ILE A 400 28.91 18.57 -19.57
N LEU A 401 28.42 17.36 -19.28
CA LEU A 401 29.02 16.11 -19.78
C LEU A 401 28.63 15.84 -21.24
N ALA A 402 27.40 16.12 -21.59
CA ALA A 402 26.87 15.99 -22.93
C ALA A 402 25.64 16.88 -23.11
N SER A 403 25.30 17.22 -24.35
CA SER A 403 24.06 17.95 -24.66
C SER A 403 23.50 17.58 -26.03
N ALA A 404 22.21 17.78 -26.23
CA ALA A 404 21.51 17.61 -27.49
C ALA A 404 20.46 18.72 -27.70
N GLU A 405 20.05 18.94 -28.95
CA GLU A 405 19.06 19.96 -29.30
C GLU A 405 17.66 19.62 -28.81
N LEU A 406 17.05 20.55 -28.09
CA LEU A 406 15.65 20.51 -27.68
C LEU A 406 15.08 21.93 -27.70
N TYR A 407 14.56 22.35 -28.84
CA TYR A 407 13.99 23.70 -29.00
C TYR A 407 12.87 23.94 -27.97
N SER A 408 12.95 25.10 -27.30
CA SER A 408 11.98 25.47 -26.25
C SER A 408 11.78 24.33 -25.23
N GLY A 409 12.86 23.76 -24.68
CA GLY A 409 12.79 22.61 -23.77
C GLY A 409 12.06 22.94 -22.47
N HIS A 410 10.97 22.24 -22.18
CA HIS A 410 10.10 22.48 -21.02
C HIS A 410 9.81 21.21 -20.18
N GLY A 411 10.14 20.03 -20.69
CA GLY A 411 9.93 18.78 -19.99
C GLY A 411 11.01 17.76 -20.27
N VAL A 412 11.47 17.03 -19.24
CA VAL A 412 12.33 15.86 -19.36
C VAL A 412 11.86 14.77 -18.40
N VAL A 413 11.83 13.51 -18.89
CA VAL A 413 11.42 12.33 -18.13
C VAL A 413 12.30 11.14 -18.50
N TRP A 414 12.87 10.48 -17.50
CA TRP A 414 13.63 9.25 -17.68
C TRP A 414 12.71 8.02 -17.69
N ASP A 415 12.81 7.18 -18.71
CA ASP A 415 12.12 5.91 -18.80
C ASP A 415 13.02 4.78 -18.29
N TYR A 416 12.73 4.28 -17.09
CA TYR A 416 13.50 3.21 -16.44
C TYR A 416 13.38 1.87 -17.15
N SER A 417 12.26 1.60 -17.82
CA SER A 417 12.02 0.33 -18.50
C SER A 417 12.72 0.25 -19.86
N ARG A 418 12.81 1.39 -20.57
CA ARG A 418 13.42 1.47 -21.90
C ARG A 418 14.83 2.05 -21.88
N ASN A 419 15.28 2.58 -20.74
CA ASN A 419 16.56 3.28 -20.57
C ASN A 419 16.76 4.41 -21.60
N VAL A 420 15.75 5.25 -21.79
CA VAL A 420 15.78 6.41 -22.67
C VAL A 420 15.29 7.65 -21.94
N LEU A 421 15.72 8.81 -22.42
CA LEU A 421 15.22 10.10 -21.94
C LEU A 421 14.21 10.67 -22.95
N TYR A 422 13.01 10.97 -22.47
CA TYR A 422 12.05 11.79 -23.21
C TYR A 422 12.29 13.26 -22.90
N GLY A 423 12.30 14.08 -23.95
CA GLY A 423 12.35 15.54 -23.83
C GLY A 423 11.21 16.16 -24.62
N ALA A 424 10.54 17.17 -24.08
CA ALA A 424 9.45 17.86 -24.75
C ALA A 424 9.67 19.37 -24.79
N GLY A 425 9.28 19.98 -25.89
CA GLY A 425 9.37 21.43 -26.10
C GLY A 425 8.90 21.85 -27.49
N GLY A 426 8.49 23.10 -27.62
CA GLY A 426 7.88 23.58 -28.85
C GLY A 426 6.65 22.76 -29.23
N ASP A 427 6.74 21.99 -30.32
CA ASP A 427 5.68 21.13 -30.83
C ASP A 427 6.14 19.66 -30.97
N VAL A 428 7.18 19.24 -30.22
CA VAL A 428 7.76 17.89 -30.34
C VAL A 428 7.99 17.23 -29.01
N VAL A 429 7.88 15.90 -29.02
CA VAL A 429 8.47 14.99 -28.04
C VAL A 429 9.65 14.30 -28.70
N LYS A 430 10.83 14.40 -28.11
CA LYS A 430 12.07 13.75 -28.57
C LYS A 430 12.45 12.60 -27.65
N ILE A 431 12.97 11.55 -28.24
CA ILE A 431 13.52 10.38 -27.52
C ILE A 431 15.03 10.41 -27.69
N PHE A 432 15.76 10.35 -26.58
CA PHE A 432 17.21 10.33 -26.57
C PHE A 432 17.75 9.04 -25.96
N ASN A 433 18.77 8.45 -26.61
CA ASN A 433 19.60 7.45 -25.98
C ASN A 433 20.68 8.16 -25.15
N LEU A 434 20.92 7.68 -23.94
CA LEU A 434 22.02 8.15 -23.10
C LEU A 434 23.08 7.06 -23.00
N THR A 435 24.34 7.46 -23.15
CA THR A 435 25.49 6.68 -22.69
C THR A 435 25.98 7.34 -21.42
N LEU A 436 26.09 6.58 -20.35
CA LEU A 436 26.55 7.03 -19.04
C LEU A 436 27.94 6.40 -18.76
N GLY A 437 28.71 6.95 -17.83
CA GLY A 437 30.03 6.45 -17.46
C GLY A 437 31.18 7.29 -17.98
N ALA A 438 32.25 6.65 -18.47
CA ALA A 438 33.53 7.32 -18.77
C ALA A 438 33.43 8.38 -19.90
N ILE A 439 32.63 8.14 -20.92
CA ILE A 439 32.40 9.04 -22.05
C ILE A 439 30.90 9.22 -22.21
N PRO A 440 30.27 10.14 -21.46
CA PRO A 440 28.83 10.38 -21.55
C PRO A 440 28.42 10.96 -22.89
N SER A 441 27.25 10.55 -23.39
CA SER A 441 26.68 11.12 -24.60
C SER A 441 25.15 11.14 -24.58
N ILE A 442 24.56 12.08 -25.30
CA ILE A 442 23.12 12.16 -25.58
C ILE A 442 22.98 12.09 -27.10
N THR A 443 22.24 11.11 -27.60
CA THR A 443 21.99 10.97 -29.04
C THR A 443 20.49 10.92 -29.32
N LEU A 444 20.05 11.72 -30.29
CA LEU A 444 18.65 11.72 -30.71
C LEU A 444 18.31 10.37 -31.35
N LYS A 445 17.33 9.67 -30.77
CA LYS A 445 16.77 8.43 -31.30
C LYS A 445 15.59 8.70 -32.22
N LYS A 446 14.67 9.59 -31.81
CA LYS A 446 13.46 9.90 -32.58
C LYS A 446 12.89 11.26 -32.20
N THR A 447 12.19 11.88 -33.15
CA THR A 447 11.36 13.06 -32.96
C THR A 447 9.93 12.74 -33.34
N ILE A 448 8.99 13.02 -32.44
CA ILE A 448 7.56 12.80 -32.60
C ILE A 448 6.87 14.16 -32.52
N LYS A 449 6.08 14.50 -33.53
CA LYS A 449 5.36 15.76 -33.54
C LYS A 449 4.11 15.68 -32.69
N ALA A 450 3.95 16.62 -31.75
CA ALA A 450 2.73 16.77 -30.99
C ALA A 450 1.60 17.38 -31.83
N PRO A 451 0.33 17.12 -31.50
CA PRO A 451 -0.82 17.66 -32.24
C PRO A 451 -0.90 19.20 -32.20
N LYS A 452 -0.38 19.80 -31.12
CA LYS A 452 -0.35 21.26 -30.91
C LYS A 452 1.03 21.73 -30.48
N ASN A 453 1.27 23.02 -30.66
CA ASN A 453 2.46 23.72 -30.22
C ASN A 453 2.34 24.17 -28.75
N GLY A 454 3.40 24.77 -28.20
CA GLY A 454 3.39 25.39 -26.89
C GLY A 454 3.48 24.39 -25.74
N ILE A 455 4.26 23.30 -25.90
CA ILE A 455 4.46 22.33 -24.78
C ILE A 455 5.20 23.01 -23.63
N HIS A 456 4.62 22.94 -22.43
CA HIS A 456 5.17 23.47 -21.19
C HIS A 456 5.50 22.40 -20.15
N ASP A 457 4.98 21.16 -20.33
CA ASP A 457 5.17 20.11 -19.35
C ASP A 457 5.19 18.71 -19.95
N LEU A 458 5.93 17.81 -19.29
CA LEU A 458 6.02 16.38 -19.60
C LEU A 458 6.19 15.63 -18.27
N MET A 459 5.27 14.72 -17.99
CA MET A 459 5.33 13.90 -16.76
C MET A 459 4.99 12.45 -17.06
N ARG A 460 5.51 11.55 -16.22
CA ARG A 460 5.17 10.11 -16.26
C ARG A 460 3.79 9.89 -15.64
N VAL A 461 3.01 9.01 -16.27
CA VAL A 461 1.77 8.42 -15.70
C VAL A 461 2.05 6.99 -15.25
N ASP A 462 2.54 6.19 -16.18
CA ASP A 462 2.90 4.79 -15.97
C ASP A 462 4.07 4.38 -16.90
N ASN A 463 4.33 3.07 -17.04
CA ASN A 463 5.41 2.57 -17.90
C ASN A 463 5.19 2.82 -19.39
N ASN A 464 3.96 3.10 -19.82
CA ASN A 464 3.60 3.25 -21.23
C ASN A 464 2.97 4.60 -21.57
N THR A 465 2.75 5.47 -20.58
CA THR A 465 2.00 6.71 -20.74
C THR A 465 2.73 7.90 -20.12
N LEU A 466 2.83 8.99 -20.87
CA LEU A 466 3.26 10.30 -20.38
C LEU A 466 2.12 11.31 -20.54
N THR A 467 2.05 12.33 -19.68
CA THR A 467 1.29 13.55 -19.97
C THR A 467 2.15 14.51 -20.77
N VAL A 468 1.55 15.16 -21.76
CA VAL A 468 2.15 16.26 -22.54
C VAL A 468 1.19 17.44 -22.44
N ALA A 469 1.60 18.53 -21.81
CA ALA A 469 0.73 19.67 -21.54
C ALA A 469 1.34 21.01 -22.01
N GLY A 470 0.49 21.95 -22.36
CA GLY A 470 0.84 23.27 -22.85
C GLY A 470 -0.40 24.01 -23.33
N ASP A 471 -0.48 24.35 -24.64
CA ASP A 471 -1.69 24.94 -25.23
C ASP A 471 -2.89 23.97 -25.15
N HIS A 472 -2.62 22.68 -25.06
CA HIS A 472 -3.57 21.60 -24.81
C HIS A 472 -2.92 20.53 -23.91
N ALA A 473 -3.67 19.53 -23.50
CA ALA A 473 -3.15 18.39 -22.75
C ALA A 473 -3.48 17.05 -23.42
N TYR A 474 -2.50 16.16 -23.41
CA TYR A 474 -2.59 14.83 -24.01
C TYR A 474 -2.02 13.77 -23.10
N LEU A 475 -2.58 12.57 -23.19
CA LEU A 475 -1.91 11.33 -22.81
C LEU A 475 -1.15 10.82 -24.03
N PHE A 476 0.16 10.70 -23.92
CA PHE A 476 1.04 10.18 -24.96
C PHE A 476 1.43 8.73 -24.63
N ASN A 477 1.01 7.79 -25.47
CA ASN A 477 1.41 6.40 -25.33
C ASN A 477 2.78 6.18 -25.99
N VAL A 478 3.77 5.77 -25.23
CA VAL A 478 5.16 5.66 -25.69
C VAL A 478 5.44 4.47 -26.61
N GLU A 479 4.56 3.45 -26.63
CA GLU A 479 4.69 2.29 -27.51
C GLU A 479 4.07 2.55 -28.88
N THR A 480 2.85 3.09 -28.89
CA THR A 480 2.12 3.38 -30.13
C THR A 480 2.43 4.75 -30.70
N GLU A 481 3.05 5.63 -29.89
CA GLU A 481 3.36 7.03 -30.20
C GLU A 481 2.11 7.88 -30.52
N LEU A 482 0.96 7.46 -30.01
CA LEU A 482 -0.30 8.16 -30.21
C LEU A 482 -0.58 9.12 -29.04
N PHE A 483 -1.19 10.25 -29.41
CA PHE A 483 -1.68 11.25 -28.46
C PHE A 483 -3.20 11.11 -28.32
N THR A 484 -3.69 11.04 -27.09
CA THR A 484 -5.11 11.09 -26.75
C THR A 484 -5.38 12.38 -26.01
N GLU A 485 -6.23 13.23 -26.54
CA GLU A 485 -6.55 14.53 -25.93
C GLU A 485 -7.33 14.34 -24.63
N MET A 486 -7.00 15.16 -23.62
CA MET A 486 -7.75 15.27 -22.37
C MET A 486 -8.71 16.47 -22.51
N THR A 487 -10.00 16.20 -22.72
CA THR A 487 -10.98 17.25 -23.07
C THR A 487 -11.27 18.22 -21.92
N LEU A 488 -10.91 17.90 -20.68
CA LEU A 488 -10.89 18.83 -19.56
C LEU A 488 -10.16 20.14 -19.90
N PHE A 489 -9.16 20.07 -20.77
CA PHE A 489 -8.29 21.19 -21.16
C PHE A 489 -8.61 21.79 -22.53
N SER A 490 -9.77 21.46 -23.12
CA SER A 490 -10.14 21.96 -24.45
C SER A 490 -10.24 23.49 -24.55
N GLY A 491 -10.49 24.17 -23.42
CA GLY A 491 -10.52 25.64 -23.31
C GLY A 491 -9.21 26.26 -22.84
N SER A 492 -8.19 25.45 -22.53
CA SER A 492 -6.90 25.92 -22.02
C SER A 492 -5.93 26.25 -23.16
N SER A 493 -5.04 27.21 -22.92
CA SER A 493 -3.96 27.61 -23.83
C SER A 493 -2.63 27.85 -23.13
N SER A 494 -2.51 27.48 -21.86
CA SER A 494 -1.29 27.75 -21.07
C SER A 494 -1.18 26.87 -19.82
N ILE A 495 -1.32 25.54 -19.99
CA ILE A 495 -1.16 24.58 -18.90
C ILE A 495 0.33 24.47 -18.57
N LYS A 496 0.73 24.84 -17.34
CA LYS A 496 2.15 24.88 -16.93
C LYS A 496 2.64 23.61 -16.27
N SER A 497 1.75 22.88 -15.63
CA SER A 497 2.03 21.55 -15.09
C SER A 497 0.80 20.66 -15.13
N LEU A 498 1.03 19.35 -15.32
CA LEU A 498 -0.02 18.35 -15.37
C LEU A 498 0.48 17.03 -14.78
N ASN A 499 -0.14 16.63 -13.69
CA ASN A 499 0.07 15.34 -13.07
C ASN A 499 -1.24 14.55 -13.21
N TYR A 500 -1.17 13.30 -13.65
CA TYR A 500 -2.31 12.43 -13.85
C TYR A 500 -2.01 11.05 -13.28
N ASN A 501 -2.89 10.55 -12.43
CA ASN A 501 -2.86 9.18 -11.96
C ASN A 501 -3.78 8.32 -12.83
N GLY A 502 -3.21 7.42 -13.63
CA GLY A 502 -3.96 6.56 -14.53
C GLY A 502 -4.85 5.52 -13.83
N GLU A 503 -4.58 5.20 -12.57
CA GLU A 503 -5.35 4.21 -11.79
C GLU A 503 -6.56 4.86 -11.11
N THR A 504 -6.37 6.05 -10.48
CA THR A 504 -7.43 6.73 -9.73
C THR A 504 -8.21 7.74 -10.57
N GLY A 505 -7.63 8.20 -11.70
CA GLY A 505 -8.17 9.26 -12.52
C GLY A 505 -7.89 10.66 -11.97
N GLU A 506 -7.14 10.79 -10.89
CA GLU A 506 -6.83 12.08 -10.26
C GLU A 506 -5.90 12.92 -11.10
N ILE A 507 -6.18 14.22 -11.15
CA ILE A 507 -5.45 15.21 -11.95
C ILE A 507 -5.12 16.41 -11.06
N TRP A 508 -3.83 16.76 -10.98
CA TRP A 508 -3.37 17.99 -10.33
C TRP A 508 -2.62 18.84 -11.34
N TYR A 509 -2.99 20.12 -11.47
CA TYR A 509 -2.44 20.96 -12.52
C TYR A 509 -2.41 22.45 -12.17
N THR A 510 -1.59 23.19 -12.91
CA THR A 510 -1.59 24.65 -12.98
C THR A 510 -1.93 25.10 -14.40
N ASP A 511 -2.78 26.10 -14.51
CA ASP A 511 -3.25 26.65 -15.79
C ASP A 511 -3.21 28.18 -15.73
N ALA A 512 -2.40 28.78 -16.59
CA ALA A 512 -2.25 30.21 -16.76
C ALA A 512 -2.94 30.74 -18.03
N THR A 513 -3.93 30.03 -18.57
CA THR A 513 -4.76 30.48 -19.69
C THR A 513 -5.40 31.83 -19.40
N ILE A 514 -5.88 32.01 -18.17
CA ILE A 514 -6.24 33.31 -17.60
C ILE A 514 -5.18 33.59 -16.54
N PRO A 515 -4.20 34.47 -16.82
CA PRO A 515 -3.13 34.79 -15.89
C PRO A 515 -3.66 35.27 -14.54
N GLU A 516 -3.06 34.78 -13.49
CA GLU A 516 -3.34 35.15 -12.11
C GLU A 516 -2.02 35.60 -11.46
N GLY A 517 -2.04 36.69 -10.70
CA GLY A 517 -0.82 37.27 -10.16
C GLY A 517 -0.20 38.36 -11.04
N SER A 518 1.09 38.61 -10.88
CA SER A 518 1.80 39.73 -11.54
C SER A 518 2.33 39.40 -12.92
N GLN A 519 2.45 38.08 -13.24
CA GLN A 519 3.07 37.61 -14.46
C GLN A 519 2.05 36.98 -15.44
N SER A 520 2.21 37.20 -16.72
CA SER A 520 1.32 36.65 -17.76
C SER A 520 1.42 35.12 -17.93
N TRP A 521 2.41 34.50 -17.32
CA TRP A 521 2.68 33.07 -17.41
C TRP A 521 2.35 32.33 -16.09
N SER A 522 1.94 33.02 -15.01
CA SER A 522 1.76 32.45 -13.69
C SER A 522 0.32 32.05 -13.41
N SER A 523 0.17 31.15 -12.44
CA SER A 523 -1.11 30.81 -11.83
C SER A 523 -1.02 30.98 -10.31
N GLN A 524 -2.10 31.46 -9.69
CA GLN A 524 -2.26 31.52 -8.22
C GLN A 524 -3.22 30.44 -7.72
N LYS A 525 -3.42 29.38 -8.50
CA LYS A 525 -4.32 28.29 -8.18
C LYS A 525 -3.71 26.94 -8.56
N ILE A 526 -3.71 26.03 -7.61
CA ILE A 526 -3.55 24.60 -7.86
C ILE A 526 -4.96 24.02 -8.08
N ARG A 527 -5.17 23.35 -9.20
CA ARG A 527 -6.46 22.78 -9.59
C ARG A 527 -6.42 21.26 -9.51
N TYR A 528 -7.54 20.70 -9.11
CA TYR A 528 -7.76 19.25 -9.00
C TYR A 528 -9.00 18.85 -9.78
N SER A 529 -8.95 17.67 -10.41
CA SER A 529 -10.10 17.01 -11.03
C SER A 529 -9.93 15.48 -10.95
N THR A 530 -11.03 14.76 -11.02
CA THR A 530 -11.05 13.29 -11.17
C THR A 530 -11.55 12.87 -12.55
N ASN A 531 -11.84 13.82 -13.42
CA ASN A 531 -12.40 13.55 -14.74
C ASN A 531 -11.58 14.26 -15.85
N LYS A 532 -10.72 13.51 -16.54
CA LYS A 532 -9.92 14.01 -17.66
C LYS A 532 -10.77 14.48 -18.86
N ASP A 533 -12.03 14.06 -18.91
CA ASP A 533 -13.02 14.40 -19.95
C ASP A 533 -14.07 15.39 -19.42
N GLY A 534 -13.84 15.99 -18.27
CA GLY A 534 -14.67 17.04 -17.68
C GLY A 534 -14.56 18.40 -18.36
N SER A 535 -15.18 19.41 -17.79
CA SER A 535 -15.18 20.79 -18.31
C SER A 535 -14.56 21.80 -17.34
N SER A 536 -14.29 21.41 -16.09
CA SER A 536 -13.76 22.30 -15.05
C SER A 536 -13.07 21.51 -13.94
N ALA A 537 -12.27 22.21 -13.13
CA ALA A 537 -11.73 21.65 -11.90
C ALA A 537 -12.84 21.36 -10.88
N ASP A 538 -12.70 20.24 -10.17
CA ASP A 538 -13.58 19.86 -9.06
C ASP A 538 -13.22 20.62 -7.78
N ARG A 539 -11.94 21.02 -7.63
CA ARG A 539 -11.40 21.70 -6.47
C ARG A 539 -10.26 22.65 -6.85
N ILE A 540 -10.12 23.71 -6.05
CA ILE A 540 -9.06 24.72 -6.20
C ILE A 540 -8.44 24.99 -4.83
N ILE A 541 -7.10 24.95 -4.76
CA ILE A 541 -6.30 25.46 -3.64
C ILE A 541 -5.68 26.78 -4.07
N LYS A 542 -5.95 27.86 -3.35
CA LYS A 542 -5.46 29.20 -3.68
C LYS A 542 -4.03 29.40 -3.16
N VAL A 543 -3.22 30.08 -3.97
CA VAL A 543 -1.84 30.49 -3.66
C VAL A 543 -1.68 31.99 -3.98
N PRO A 544 -2.38 32.88 -3.25
CA PRO A 544 -2.61 34.27 -3.68
C PRO A 544 -1.39 35.18 -3.61
N ASP A 545 -0.31 34.74 -2.96
CA ASP A 545 0.89 35.53 -2.67
C ASP A 545 2.14 35.00 -3.38
N MET A 546 1.98 34.23 -4.46
CA MET A 546 3.08 33.71 -5.25
C MET A 546 2.68 33.56 -6.72
N ASP A 547 3.57 33.98 -7.62
CA ASP A 547 3.48 33.70 -9.06
C ASP A 547 4.01 32.28 -9.32
N MET A 548 3.08 31.31 -9.21
CA MET A 548 3.41 29.89 -9.29
C MET A 548 3.52 29.42 -10.74
N TYR A 549 4.51 28.57 -11.02
CA TYR A 549 4.68 27.94 -12.33
C TYR A 549 4.22 26.47 -12.32
N LYS A 550 4.86 25.60 -11.55
CA LYS A 550 4.55 24.17 -11.54
C LYS A 550 4.10 23.66 -10.17
N VAL A 551 3.23 22.67 -10.22
CA VAL A 551 2.88 21.78 -9.12
C VAL A 551 3.23 20.34 -9.48
N ARG A 552 3.72 19.54 -8.52
CA ARG A 552 4.01 18.13 -8.66
C ARG A 552 3.39 17.33 -7.52
N VAL A 553 3.01 16.10 -7.81
CA VAL A 553 2.59 15.14 -6.81
C VAL A 553 3.82 14.34 -6.38
N LYS A 554 4.06 14.23 -5.06
CA LYS A 554 5.30 13.68 -4.53
C LYS A 554 5.55 12.22 -4.89
N ASN A 555 4.54 11.40 -4.95
CA ASN A 555 4.68 9.94 -5.06
C ASN A 555 3.99 9.35 -6.31
N TRP A 556 3.91 10.11 -7.39
CA TRP A 556 3.35 9.65 -8.68
C TRP A 556 4.43 9.40 -9.73
#